data_9fd52f948a6616377c672268e858709b
#
_entry.id   9fd52f948a6616377c672268e858709b
#
_cell.length_a   1.000
_cell.length_b   1.000
_cell.length_c   1.000
_cell.angle_alpha   90.00
_cell.angle_beta   90.00
_cell.angle_gamma   90.00
#
_symmetry.space_group_name_H-M   'P 1'
#
loop_
_entity.id
_entity.type
_entity.pdbx_description
1 polymer ?
#
loop_
_entity_poly.entity_id
_entity_poly.type
_entity_poly.pdbx_seq_one_letter_code
_entity_poly.pdbx_strand_id
1 'polypeptide(L)'
;WQAYWKENETYKVSEDASMKKYYVLDMFPYPSGAGLHVGHPLGYIASDVYARYKKSKGFNVLHPMGYDSFGLPTEQYAIQTGIHPAIATKDNTDRYRKQLDQIGFSFDWSREVQTSDPNYYKWTQWIFKQLFNSCYCNGEGKAMPVTDLVSYFEKKGNHNSQAVCDDNTPKFSAQEWNHFTEKEKEKMLLNYRLAFLSDSWVNWCEGLGTVLANDEVKDGLSERGGFPVEQKLMKQWSLRITAYADRLISGLDTVDWSDSIKEIQKNWIGKSKGAS
;
A
#
# COMPACT_ATOMS: atom_id res chain seq x y z
N TRP A 1 24.72 -22.31 -17.12
CA TRP A 1 23.25 -22.24 -17.21
C TRP A 1 22.71 -20.85 -16.99
N GLN A 2 23.16 -20.11 -15.99
CA GLN A 2 22.67 -18.75 -15.71
C GLN A 2 22.85 -17.80 -16.91
N ALA A 3 24.01 -17.83 -17.60
CA ALA A 3 24.22 -17.07 -18.83
C ALA A 3 23.22 -17.48 -19.92
N TYR A 4 23.03 -18.78 -20.11
CA TYR A 4 22.03 -19.29 -21.05
C TYR A 4 20.61 -18.82 -20.77
N TRP A 5 20.18 -18.88 -19.51
CA TRP A 5 18.83 -18.42 -19.11
C TRP A 5 18.64 -16.94 -19.39
N LYS A 6 19.66 -16.12 -19.15
CA LYS A 6 19.63 -14.69 -19.41
C LYS A 6 19.58 -14.37 -20.91
N GLU A 7 20.46 -14.98 -21.69
CA GLU A 7 20.56 -14.78 -23.15
C GLU A 7 19.29 -15.23 -23.89
N ASN A 8 18.66 -16.30 -23.44
CA ASN A 8 17.46 -16.87 -24.06
C ASN A 8 16.15 -16.40 -23.38
N GLU A 9 16.20 -15.44 -22.46
CA GLU A 9 15.02 -14.97 -21.72
C GLU A 9 14.15 -16.14 -21.21
N THR A 10 14.78 -17.21 -20.70
CA THR A 10 14.14 -18.50 -20.41
C THR A 10 12.91 -18.39 -19.51
N TYR A 11 12.88 -17.40 -18.61
CA TYR A 11 11.81 -17.22 -17.65
C TYR A 11 10.84 -16.10 -18.01
N LYS A 12 10.98 -15.49 -19.17
CA LYS A 12 10.06 -14.49 -19.67
C LYS A 12 8.67 -15.07 -19.86
N VAL A 13 7.64 -14.39 -19.34
CA VAL A 13 6.24 -14.74 -19.54
C VAL A 13 5.81 -14.43 -20.98
N SER A 14 4.97 -15.29 -21.54
CA SER A 14 4.36 -15.07 -22.86
C SER A 14 3.03 -14.33 -22.73
N GLU A 15 2.67 -13.53 -23.74
CA GLU A 15 1.34 -12.93 -23.88
C GLU A 15 0.32 -13.93 -24.50
N ASP A 16 0.72 -15.18 -24.74
CA ASP A 16 -0.15 -16.20 -25.31
C ASP A 16 -1.30 -16.57 -24.36
N ALA A 17 -2.52 -16.20 -24.75
CA ALA A 17 -3.73 -16.46 -23.97
C ALA A 17 -4.14 -17.95 -23.97
N SER A 18 -3.64 -18.78 -24.89
CA SER A 18 -3.94 -20.21 -24.96
C SER A 18 -3.22 -21.03 -23.87
N MET A 19 -2.10 -20.52 -23.35
CA MET A 19 -1.33 -21.17 -22.30
C MET A 19 -2.01 -21.05 -20.95
N LYS A 20 -1.99 -22.13 -20.16
CA LYS A 20 -2.48 -22.12 -18.79
C LYS A 20 -1.58 -21.22 -17.93
N LYS A 21 -2.14 -20.14 -17.38
CA LYS A 21 -1.42 -19.13 -16.62
C LYS A 21 -1.15 -19.56 -15.17
N TYR A 22 -0.02 -19.12 -14.65
CA TYR A 22 0.29 -19.21 -13.24
C TYR A 22 1.05 -17.96 -12.77
N TYR A 23 0.71 -17.44 -11.61
CA TYR A 23 1.32 -16.25 -11.02
C TYR A 23 1.99 -16.61 -9.69
N VAL A 24 3.28 -16.30 -9.56
CA VAL A 24 4.06 -16.45 -8.34
C VAL A 24 4.50 -15.06 -7.90
N LEU A 25 4.14 -14.67 -6.70
CA LEU A 25 4.43 -13.33 -6.16
C LEU A 25 5.34 -13.45 -4.95
N ASP A 26 6.46 -12.73 -5.00
CA ASP A 26 7.36 -12.51 -3.89
C ASP A 26 7.23 -11.08 -3.34
N MET A 27 7.61 -10.88 -2.09
CA MET A 27 7.73 -9.56 -1.49
C MET A 27 8.99 -8.88 -2.04
N PHE A 28 8.84 -7.71 -2.63
CA PHE A 28 9.96 -6.93 -3.16
C PHE A 28 10.86 -6.43 -2.03
N PRO A 29 12.19 -6.51 -2.18
CA PRO A 29 13.13 -5.99 -1.21
C PRO A 29 13.17 -4.46 -1.22
N TYR A 30 13.46 -3.87 -0.05
CA TYR A 30 13.89 -2.49 0.04
C TYR A 30 15.36 -2.39 -0.35
N PRO A 31 15.75 -1.57 -1.35
CA PRO A 31 17.15 -1.40 -1.73
C PRO A 31 17.89 -0.46 -0.78
N SER A 32 17.81 -0.72 0.52
CA SER A 32 18.23 0.17 1.60
C SER A 32 19.66 -0.04 2.09
N GLY A 33 20.42 -0.92 1.49
CA GLY A 33 21.75 -1.26 1.97
C GLY A 33 22.69 -1.75 0.90
N ALA A 34 23.90 -2.11 1.31
CA ALA A 34 24.99 -2.50 0.42
C ALA A 34 24.79 -3.86 -0.29
N GLY A 35 23.60 -4.45 -0.23
CA GLY A 35 23.25 -5.71 -0.88
C GLY A 35 22.22 -6.52 -0.10
N LEU A 36 21.88 -7.70 -0.65
CA LEU A 36 20.98 -8.65 -0.04
C LEU A 36 21.56 -9.23 1.26
N HIS A 37 20.72 -9.40 2.25
CA HIS A 37 21.03 -10.25 3.42
C HIS A 37 20.38 -11.64 3.25
N VAL A 38 20.79 -12.61 4.04
CA VAL A 38 20.33 -14.01 3.91
C VAL A 38 18.81 -14.20 4.06
N GLY A 39 18.11 -13.28 4.70
CA GLY A 39 16.66 -13.31 4.83
C GLY A 39 15.92 -13.12 3.50
N HIS A 40 16.49 -12.40 2.54
CA HIS A 40 15.88 -12.21 1.22
C HIS A 40 15.79 -13.54 0.44
N PRO A 41 16.90 -14.25 0.16
CA PRO A 41 16.84 -15.52 -0.53
C PRO A 41 15.99 -16.58 0.19
N LEU A 42 15.93 -16.55 1.52
CA LEU A 42 15.14 -17.50 2.30
C LEU A 42 13.67 -17.50 1.87
N GLY A 43 13.08 -16.33 1.66
CA GLY A 43 11.71 -16.21 1.15
C GLY A 43 11.59 -16.64 -0.31
N TYR A 44 12.57 -16.27 -1.15
CA TYR A 44 12.50 -16.45 -2.59
C TYR A 44 12.78 -17.88 -3.08
N ILE A 45 13.50 -18.69 -2.30
CA ILE A 45 13.87 -20.07 -2.71
C ILE A 45 12.62 -20.93 -2.90
N ALA A 46 11.66 -20.86 -1.97
CA ALA A 46 10.46 -21.70 -2.04
C ALA A 46 9.58 -21.33 -3.23
N SER A 47 9.37 -20.04 -3.49
CA SER A 47 8.60 -19.52 -4.62
C SER A 47 9.31 -19.82 -5.95
N ASP A 48 10.62 -19.70 -6.02
CA ASP A 48 11.41 -20.03 -7.21
C ASP A 48 11.31 -21.52 -7.57
N VAL A 49 11.46 -22.41 -6.60
CA VAL A 49 11.29 -23.86 -6.82
C VAL A 49 9.89 -24.15 -7.37
N TYR A 50 8.87 -23.50 -6.80
CA TYR A 50 7.51 -23.71 -7.24
C TYR A 50 7.23 -23.10 -8.63
N ALA A 51 7.79 -21.95 -8.94
CA ALA A 51 7.72 -21.32 -10.25
C ALA A 51 8.31 -22.23 -11.35
N ARG A 52 9.51 -22.78 -11.09
CA ARG A 52 10.17 -23.75 -11.99
C ARG A 52 9.35 -25.02 -12.17
N TYR A 53 8.81 -25.57 -11.09
CA TYR A 53 7.93 -26.72 -11.15
C TYR A 53 6.71 -26.47 -12.04
N LYS A 54 6.02 -25.33 -11.86
CA LYS A 54 4.88 -24.98 -12.71
C LYS A 54 5.29 -24.79 -14.17
N LYS A 55 6.43 -24.16 -14.43
CA LYS A 55 6.96 -24.00 -15.79
C LYS A 55 7.25 -25.35 -16.44
N SER A 56 7.86 -26.30 -15.71
CA SER A 56 8.11 -27.67 -16.19
C SER A 56 6.83 -28.46 -16.48
N LYS A 57 5.70 -28.06 -15.89
CA LYS A 57 4.36 -28.61 -16.15
C LYS A 57 3.64 -27.91 -17.31
N GLY A 58 4.32 -27.06 -18.07
CA GLY A 58 3.76 -26.37 -19.23
C GLY A 58 2.92 -25.14 -18.94
N PHE A 59 2.98 -24.60 -17.70
CA PHE A 59 2.32 -23.34 -17.41
C PHE A 59 3.11 -22.15 -17.95
N ASN A 60 2.40 -21.12 -18.37
CA ASN A 60 2.95 -19.79 -18.60
C ASN A 60 3.04 -19.08 -17.25
N VAL A 61 4.25 -19.03 -16.69
CA VAL A 61 4.47 -18.56 -15.31
C VAL A 61 4.93 -17.12 -15.34
N LEU A 62 4.17 -16.23 -14.68
CA LEU A 62 4.61 -14.88 -14.32
C LEU A 62 5.22 -14.93 -12.91
N HIS A 63 6.54 -14.73 -12.83
CA HIS A 63 7.30 -14.62 -11.59
C HIS A 63 8.07 -13.30 -11.59
N PRO A 64 7.40 -12.16 -11.29
CA PRO A 64 8.01 -10.85 -11.33
C PRO A 64 8.89 -10.61 -10.12
N MET A 65 9.79 -9.65 -10.24
CA MET A 65 10.59 -9.10 -9.15
C MET A 65 10.70 -7.59 -9.32
N GLY A 66 11.08 -6.92 -8.27
CA GLY A 66 11.26 -5.47 -8.29
C GLY A 66 11.83 -4.96 -6.99
N TYR A 67 11.67 -3.65 -6.76
CA TYR A 67 12.23 -2.97 -5.60
C TYR A 67 11.22 -2.00 -5.03
N ASP A 68 11.01 -2.09 -3.72
CA ASP A 68 10.29 -1.09 -2.97
C ASP A 68 11.26 0.05 -2.63
N SER A 69 11.32 1.04 -3.52
CA SER A 69 12.39 2.01 -3.59
C SER A 69 12.05 3.38 -3.02
N PHE A 70 10.84 3.55 -2.48
CA PHE A 70 10.50 4.66 -1.59
C PHE A 70 10.71 4.25 -0.13
N GLY A 71 10.97 5.23 0.72
CA GLY A 71 10.92 5.05 2.16
C GLY A 71 12.18 5.47 2.90
N LEU A 72 12.00 5.58 4.22
CA LEU A 72 12.98 6.07 5.18
C LEU A 72 14.37 5.40 5.09
N PRO A 73 14.50 4.08 4.90
CA PRO A 73 15.81 3.46 4.83
C PRO A 73 16.71 4.02 3.73
N THR A 74 16.16 4.23 2.53
CA THR A 74 16.93 4.78 1.39
C THR A 74 17.23 6.27 1.60
N GLU A 75 16.27 7.01 2.13
CA GLU A 75 16.43 8.45 2.42
C GLU A 75 17.51 8.68 3.48
N GLN A 76 17.51 7.92 4.57
CA GLN A 76 18.52 8.00 5.61
C GLN A 76 19.92 7.61 5.11
N TYR A 77 20.01 6.58 4.29
CA TYR A 77 21.28 6.22 3.65
C TYR A 77 21.80 7.35 2.76
N ALA A 78 20.92 7.98 1.98
CA ALA A 78 21.29 9.12 1.13
C ALA A 78 21.76 10.34 1.96
N ILE A 79 21.07 10.65 3.06
CA ILE A 79 21.48 11.72 3.98
C ILE A 79 22.87 11.43 4.58
N GLN A 80 23.11 10.21 5.07
CA GLN A 80 24.38 9.81 5.68
C GLN A 80 25.56 9.86 4.70
N THR A 81 25.32 9.53 3.44
CA THR A 81 26.37 9.48 2.41
C THR A 81 26.52 10.76 1.62
N GLY A 82 25.58 11.71 1.74
CA GLY A 82 25.53 12.93 0.92
C GLY A 82 25.17 12.69 -0.55
N ILE A 83 24.69 11.51 -0.89
CA ILE A 83 24.34 11.09 -2.26
C ILE A 83 22.85 11.32 -2.49
N HIS A 84 22.47 11.82 -3.67
CA HIS A 84 21.05 12.00 -4.00
C HIS A 84 20.30 10.64 -3.96
N PRO A 85 19.09 10.56 -3.34
CA PRO A 85 18.35 9.30 -3.17
C PRO A 85 18.19 8.47 -4.46
N ALA A 86 17.92 9.11 -5.60
CA ALA A 86 17.77 8.42 -6.88
C ALA A 86 19.05 7.70 -7.33
N ILE A 87 20.23 8.28 -7.05
CA ILE A 87 21.54 7.68 -7.39
C ILE A 87 21.79 6.48 -6.46
N ALA A 88 21.65 6.70 -5.15
CA ALA A 88 21.81 5.62 -4.16
C ALA A 88 20.86 4.45 -4.41
N THR A 89 19.59 4.74 -4.75
CA THR A 89 18.61 3.73 -5.11
C THR A 89 19.04 2.94 -6.33
N LYS A 90 19.49 3.63 -7.39
CA LYS A 90 19.95 2.97 -8.61
C LYS A 90 21.14 2.03 -8.35
N ASP A 91 22.14 2.50 -7.67
CA ASP A 91 23.36 1.72 -7.36
C ASP A 91 23.02 0.48 -6.52
N ASN A 92 22.10 0.63 -5.57
CA ASN A 92 21.64 -0.47 -4.73
C ASN A 92 20.79 -1.48 -5.54
N THR A 93 19.85 -1.01 -6.36
CA THR A 93 19.02 -1.90 -7.21
C THR A 93 19.87 -2.67 -8.21
N ASP A 94 20.84 -2.04 -8.86
CA ASP A 94 21.79 -2.70 -9.77
C ASP A 94 22.58 -3.82 -9.05
N ARG A 95 22.98 -3.58 -7.80
CA ARG A 95 23.67 -4.58 -6.98
C ARG A 95 22.75 -5.72 -6.56
N TYR A 96 21.54 -5.43 -6.10
CA TYR A 96 20.52 -6.43 -5.74
C TYR A 96 20.21 -7.31 -6.95
N ARG A 97 19.99 -6.71 -8.11
CA ARG A 97 19.77 -7.41 -9.36
C ARG A 97 20.90 -8.39 -9.68
N LYS A 98 22.14 -7.91 -9.62
CA LYS A 98 23.31 -8.75 -9.85
C LYS A 98 23.40 -9.93 -8.89
N GLN A 99 23.10 -9.71 -7.61
CA GLN A 99 23.12 -10.78 -6.60
C GLN A 99 22.01 -11.80 -6.84
N LEU A 100 20.79 -11.38 -7.17
CA LEU A 100 19.68 -12.27 -7.50
C LEU A 100 19.97 -13.10 -8.77
N ASP A 101 20.58 -12.48 -9.78
CA ASP A 101 21.04 -13.17 -11.00
C ASP A 101 22.13 -14.20 -10.69
N GLN A 102 23.06 -13.91 -9.76
CA GLN A 102 24.11 -14.83 -9.33
C GLN A 102 23.58 -16.04 -8.56
N ILE A 103 22.51 -15.89 -7.78
CA ILE A 103 21.80 -17.00 -7.14
C ILE A 103 21.07 -17.83 -8.20
N GLY A 104 20.63 -17.20 -9.29
CA GLY A 104 20.03 -17.84 -10.43
C GLY A 104 18.51 -18.06 -10.29
N PHE A 105 17.81 -17.16 -9.64
CA PHE A 105 16.34 -17.20 -9.56
C PHE A 105 15.66 -17.09 -10.93
N SER A 106 14.47 -17.67 -11.05
CA SER A 106 13.65 -17.69 -12.27
C SER A 106 12.73 -16.48 -12.41
N PHE A 107 13.22 -15.29 -12.04
CA PHE A 107 12.44 -14.09 -12.18
C PHE A 107 12.30 -13.65 -13.64
N ASP A 108 11.11 -13.16 -13.99
CA ASP A 108 10.88 -12.50 -15.27
C ASP A 108 11.25 -11.01 -15.16
N TRP A 109 12.46 -10.69 -15.51
CA TRP A 109 12.98 -9.33 -15.46
C TRP A 109 12.40 -8.39 -16.52
N SER A 110 11.69 -8.91 -17.53
CA SER A 110 10.92 -8.04 -18.43
C SER A 110 9.72 -7.39 -17.74
N ARG A 111 9.37 -7.90 -16.55
CA ARG A 111 8.30 -7.41 -15.68
C ARG A 111 8.84 -6.82 -14.36
N GLU A 112 10.09 -6.37 -14.38
CA GLU A 112 10.71 -5.68 -13.27
C GLU A 112 9.93 -4.41 -12.92
N VAL A 113 9.69 -4.18 -11.63
CA VAL A 113 9.04 -2.97 -11.12
C VAL A 113 9.93 -2.23 -10.14
N GLN A 114 9.85 -0.91 -10.18
CA GLN A 114 10.48 -0.04 -9.22
C GLN A 114 9.44 0.98 -8.74
N THR A 115 9.11 0.96 -7.45
CA THR A 115 7.98 1.74 -6.92
C THR A 115 8.22 3.26 -7.03
N SER A 116 9.49 3.70 -7.12
CA SER A 116 9.85 5.12 -7.34
C SER A 116 9.87 5.54 -8.81
N ASP A 117 9.61 4.65 -9.76
CA ASP A 117 9.46 5.01 -11.17
C ASP A 117 8.13 5.76 -11.39
N PRO A 118 8.14 6.94 -12.06
CA PRO A 118 6.92 7.67 -12.40
C PRO A 118 5.88 6.83 -13.15
N ASN A 119 6.30 5.88 -13.99
CA ASN A 119 5.41 4.98 -14.69
C ASN A 119 4.69 3.99 -13.77
N TYR A 120 5.29 3.71 -12.61
CA TYR A 120 4.67 2.89 -11.56
C TYR A 120 3.78 3.74 -10.65
N TYR A 121 4.33 4.77 -9.98
CA TYR A 121 3.57 5.49 -8.95
C TYR A 121 2.45 6.38 -9.50
N LYS A 122 2.41 6.71 -10.79
CA LYS A 122 1.25 7.37 -11.41
C LYS A 122 -0.06 6.63 -11.14
N TRP A 123 0.00 5.29 -11.05
CA TRP A 123 -1.18 4.47 -10.76
C TRP A 123 -1.60 4.56 -9.30
N THR A 124 -0.64 4.62 -8.38
CA THR A 124 -0.90 4.91 -6.97
C THR A 124 -1.56 6.28 -6.80
N GLN A 125 -1.07 7.29 -7.50
CA GLN A 125 -1.68 8.63 -7.52
C GLN A 125 -3.08 8.60 -8.14
N TRP A 126 -3.28 7.82 -9.19
CA TRP A 126 -4.61 7.66 -9.80
C TRP A 126 -5.59 7.00 -8.83
N ILE A 127 -5.20 5.92 -8.15
CA ILE A 127 -6.01 5.28 -7.12
C ILE A 127 -6.36 6.25 -5.99
N PHE A 128 -5.37 7.02 -5.51
CA PHE A 128 -5.62 8.05 -4.50
C PHE A 128 -6.68 9.05 -4.94
N LYS A 129 -6.62 9.53 -6.20
CA LYS A 129 -7.64 10.43 -6.76
C LYS A 129 -9.02 9.78 -6.81
N GLN A 130 -9.12 8.47 -7.13
CA GLN A 130 -10.39 7.76 -7.09
C GLN A 130 -10.95 7.73 -5.65
N LEU A 131 -10.12 7.41 -4.66
CA LEU A 131 -10.51 7.41 -3.25
C LEU A 131 -10.93 8.80 -2.77
N PHE A 132 -10.18 9.84 -3.15
CA PHE A 132 -10.52 11.22 -2.82
C PHE A 132 -11.87 11.66 -3.41
N ASN A 133 -12.21 11.21 -4.60
CA ASN A 133 -13.46 11.52 -5.28
C ASN A 133 -14.60 10.54 -4.94
N SER A 134 -14.41 9.69 -3.92
CA SER A 134 -15.41 8.70 -3.50
C SER A 134 -15.74 8.81 -2.01
N CYS A 135 -16.93 8.39 -1.66
CA CYS A 135 -17.37 8.09 -0.30
C CYS A 135 -17.94 6.66 -0.24
N TYR A 136 -18.09 6.09 0.96
CA TYR A 136 -18.67 4.75 1.13
C TYR A 136 -20.12 4.86 1.57
N CYS A 137 -21.01 4.13 0.93
CA CYS A 137 -22.43 4.07 1.27
C CYS A 137 -22.77 2.72 1.92
N ASN A 138 -23.15 2.74 3.20
CA ASN A 138 -23.54 1.54 3.94
C ASN A 138 -24.78 0.87 3.34
N GLY A 139 -25.75 1.66 2.87
CA GLY A 139 -26.97 1.12 2.26
C GLY A 139 -26.73 0.30 0.98
N GLU A 140 -25.67 0.65 0.23
CA GLU A 140 -25.28 -0.04 -1.00
C GLU A 140 -24.09 -1.00 -0.81
N GLY A 141 -23.40 -0.92 0.33
CA GLY A 141 -22.23 -1.74 0.64
C GLY A 141 -21.03 -1.49 -0.29
N LYS A 142 -20.93 -0.29 -0.88
CA LYS A 142 -19.88 0.05 -1.85
C LYS A 142 -19.51 1.52 -1.85
N ALA A 143 -18.37 1.83 -2.47
CA ALA A 143 -18.00 3.21 -2.77
C ALA A 143 -18.89 3.80 -3.87
N MET A 144 -19.17 5.11 -3.75
CA MET A 144 -19.90 5.91 -4.72
C MET A 144 -19.18 7.23 -4.97
N PRO A 145 -19.41 7.90 -6.13
CA PRO A 145 -18.85 9.22 -6.38
C PRO A 145 -19.32 10.26 -5.36
N VAL A 146 -18.43 11.14 -4.94
CA VAL A 146 -18.79 12.27 -4.05
C VAL A 146 -19.81 13.19 -4.70
N THR A 147 -19.84 13.31 -6.03
CA THR A 147 -20.85 14.08 -6.77
C THR A 147 -22.29 13.59 -6.51
N ASP A 148 -22.47 12.29 -6.34
CA ASP A 148 -23.80 11.72 -6.03
C ASP A 148 -24.21 12.09 -4.60
N LEU A 149 -23.24 12.11 -3.69
CA LEU A 149 -23.46 12.56 -2.30
C LEU A 149 -23.80 14.06 -2.26
N VAL A 150 -23.11 14.90 -3.04
CA VAL A 150 -23.43 16.32 -3.17
C VAL A 150 -24.87 16.50 -3.67
N SER A 151 -25.26 15.79 -4.72
CA SER A 151 -26.63 15.84 -5.24
C SER A 151 -27.70 15.38 -4.22
N TYR A 152 -27.31 14.44 -3.34
CA TYR A 152 -28.17 14.04 -2.22
C TYR A 152 -28.29 15.17 -1.18
N PHE A 153 -27.18 15.81 -0.79
CA PHE A 153 -27.16 16.89 0.19
C PHE A 153 -27.94 18.12 -0.27
N GLU A 154 -27.86 18.47 -1.54
CA GLU A 154 -28.63 19.56 -2.14
C GLU A 154 -30.15 19.40 -1.97
N LYS A 155 -30.62 18.14 -1.93
CA LYS A 155 -32.05 17.81 -1.84
C LYS A 155 -32.52 17.47 -0.43
N LYS A 156 -31.65 16.87 0.39
CA LYS A 156 -32.07 16.24 1.67
C LYS A 156 -31.20 16.58 2.86
N GLY A 157 -30.06 17.28 2.67
CA GLY A 157 -29.07 17.44 3.74
C GLY A 157 -28.42 16.11 4.11
N ASN A 158 -27.83 16.01 5.31
CA ASN A 158 -27.11 14.80 5.72
C ASN A 158 -27.76 14.01 6.87
N HIS A 159 -28.92 14.44 7.42
CA HIS A 159 -29.54 13.79 8.59
C HIS A 159 -29.80 12.29 8.39
N ASN A 160 -30.22 11.88 7.20
CA ASN A 160 -30.56 10.50 6.86
C ASN A 160 -29.61 9.90 5.81
N SER A 161 -28.41 10.47 5.67
CA SER A 161 -27.41 9.93 4.76
C SER A 161 -26.89 8.58 5.26
N GLN A 162 -26.77 7.62 4.34
CA GLN A 162 -26.14 6.32 4.58
C GLN A 162 -24.65 6.32 4.25
N ALA A 163 -24.10 7.49 3.87
CA ALA A 163 -22.67 7.61 3.63
C ALA A 163 -21.90 7.60 4.96
N VAL A 164 -20.85 6.80 5.00
CA VAL A 164 -19.95 6.74 6.16
C VAL A 164 -19.23 8.08 6.31
N CYS A 165 -19.20 8.60 7.52
CA CYS A 165 -18.54 9.86 7.88
C CYS A 165 -17.86 9.76 9.23
N ASP A 166 -17.12 10.81 9.59
CA ASP A 166 -16.57 10.96 10.94
C ASP A 166 -17.67 11.18 11.97
N ASP A 167 -17.50 10.66 13.18
CA ASP A 167 -18.52 10.70 14.26
C ASP A 167 -18.94 12.13 14.59
N ASN A 168 -18.00 13.07 14.53
CA ASN A 168 -18.25 14.49 14.84
C ASN A 168 -18.71 15.31 13.62
N THR A 169 -19.15 14.66 12.52
CA THR A 169 -19.63 15.36 11.33
C THR A 169 -20.88 16.18 11.67
N PRO A 170 -20.87 17.51 11.48
CA PRO A 170 -22.03 18.36 11.73
C PRO A 170 -23.24 17.93 10.91
N LYS A 171 -24.44 18.01 11.51
CA LYS A 171 -25.68 17.78 10.79
C LYS A 171 -26.15 19.07 10.14
N PHE A 172 -26.69 18.96 8.93
CA PHE A 172 -27.23 20.06 8.16
C PHE A 172 -28.43 19.65 7.30
N SER A 173 -29.32 20.59 7.05
CA SER A 173 -30.43 20.50 6.13
C SER A 173 -30.00 20.80 4.68
N ALA A 174 -30.86 20.50 3.72
CA ALA A 174 -30.64 20.90 2.32
C ALA A 174 -30.50 22.42 2.15
N GLN A 175 -31.30 23.18 2.93
CA GLN A 175 -31.24 24.64 2.87
C GLN A 175 -29.89 25.17 3.36
N GLU A 176 -29.37 24.67 4.48
CA GLU A 176 -28.05 25.05 4.99
C GLU A 176 -26.95 24.67 4.03
N TRP A 177 -26.96 23.43 3.46
CA TRP A 177 -26.00 22.99 2.46
C TRP A 177 -25.94 23.94 1.26
N ASN A 178 -27.11 24.36 0.76
CA ASN A 178 -27.18 25.24 -0.42
C ASN A 178 -26.70 26.67 -0.13
N HIS A 179 -26.63 27.08 1.15
CA HIS A 179 -26.06 28.36 1.57
C HIS A 179 -24.56 28.29 1.91
N PHE A 180 -23.99 27.11 2.05
CA PHE A 180 -22.55 26.97 2.28
C PHE A 180 -21.74 27.51 1.11
N THR A 181 -20.66 28.19 1.44
CA THR A 181 -19.63 28.54 0.46
C THR A 181 -18.94 27.27 -0.06
N GLU A 182 -18.31 27.34 -1.22
CA GLU A 182 -17.57 26.19 -1.79
C GLU A 182 -16.50 25.66 -0.82
N LYS A 183 -15.84 26.55 -0.07
CA LYS A 183 -14.84 26.17 0.94
C LYS A 183 -15.47 25.39 2.11
N GLU A 184 -16.66 25.77 2.56
CA GLU A 184 -17.38 25.05 3.61
C GLU A 184 -17.88 23.70 3.11
N LYS A 185 -18.40 23.63 1.88
CA LYS A 185 -18.79 22.35 1.25
C LYS A 185 -17.59 21.40 1.16
N GLU A 186 -16.45 21.87 0.64
CA GLU A 186 -15.26 21.03 0.54
C GLU A 186 -14.76 20.56 1.91
N LYS A 187 -14.76 21.44 2.92
CA LYS A 187 -14.43 21.05 4.31
C LYS A 187 -15.39 20.00 4.86
N MET A 188 -16.67 20.13 4.57
CA MET A 188 -17.69 19.15 4.99
C MET A 188 -17.49 17.81 4.28
N LEU A 189 -17.20 17.82 2.99
CA LEU A 189 -16.98 16.61 2.19
C LEU A 189 -15.75 15.81 2.65
N LEU A 190 -14.73 16.43 3.24
CA LEU A 190 -13.60 15.69 3.81
C LEU A 190 -14.04 14.68 4.88
N ASN A 191 -15.11 14.94 5.60
CA ASN A 191 -15.66 14.01 6.60
C ASN A 191 -16.26 12.74 5.97
N TYR A 192 -16.50 12.72 4.65
CA TYR A 192 -17.12 11.61 3.92
C TYR A 192 -16.17 10.92 2.93
N ARG A 193 -15.17 11.66 2.44
CA ARG A 193 -14.23 11.13 1.43
C ARG A 193 -13.47 9.91 1.95
N LEU A 194 -13.19 8.96 1.06
CA LEU A 194 -12.38 7.78 1.37
C LEU A 194 -10.90 8.12 1.55
N ALA A 195 -10.38 9.13 0.86
CA ALA A 195 -9.10 9.75 1.17
C ALA A 195 -9.35 11.19 1.63
N PHE A 196 -8.81 11.58 2.78
CA PHE A 196 -9.08 12.88 3.39
C PHE A 196 -7.85 13.42 4.12
N LEU A 197 -7.82 14.73 4.27
CA LEU A 197 -6.78 15.44 5.04
C LEU A 197 -7.34 15.79 6.41
N SER A 198 -6.66 15.36 7.44
CA SER A 198 -7.03 15.66 8.84
C SER A 198 -5.82 15.99 9.69
N ASP A 199 -6.05 16.67 10.82
CA ASP A 199 -5.01 16.82 11.82
C ASP A 199 -4.96 15.55 12.66
N SER A 200 -3.79 14.93 12.75
CA SER A 200 -3.55 13.68 13.47
C SER A 200 -2.32 13.79 14.36
N TRP A 201 -2.39 13.16 15.53
CA TRP A 201 -1.22 12.98 16.38
C TRP A 201 -0.29 11.96 15.74
N VAL A 202 0.97 12.36 15.53
CA VAL A 202 1.98 11.54 14.87
C VAL A 202 3.24 11.48 15.72
N ASN A 203 4.00 10.40 15.56
CA ASN A 203 5.31 10.23 16.17
C ASN A 203 6.35 11.02 15.34
N TRP A 204 6.65 12.24 15.72
CA TRP A 204 7.64 13.06 15.06
C TRP A 204 9.02 12.77 15.62
N CYS A 205 9.99 12.50 14.75
CA CYS A 205 11.40 12.34 15.08
C CYS A 205 12.23 13.42 14.40
N GLU A 206 12.68 14.42 15.17
CA GLU A 206 13.46 15.51 14.61
C GLU A 206 14.83 15.05 14.12
N GLY A 207 15.45 14.11 14.84
CA GLY A 207 16.75 13.54 14.45
C GLY A 207 16.75 12.78 13.11
N LEU A 208 15.57 12.27 12.68
CA LEU A 208 15.36 11.64 11.38
C LEU A 208 14.64 12.57 10.39
N GLY A 209 14.07 13.69 10.87
CA GLY A 209 13.33 14.65 10.04
C GLY A 209 12.03 14.10 9.45
N THR A 210 11.39 13.13 10.13
CA THR A 210 10.21 12.43 9.58
C THR A 210 9.24 11.95 10.66
N VAL A 211 8.04 11.57 10.22
CA VAL A 211 7.03 10.87 11.02
C VAL A 211 7.32 9.38 11.01
N LEU A 212 7.20 8.74 12.17
CA LEU A 212 7.43 7.31 12.36
C LEU A 212 6.11 6.57 12.64
N ALA A 213 5.99 5.34 12.14
CA ALA A 213 4.96 4.42 12.53
C ALA A 213 5.12 4.00 14.02
N ASN A 214 4.05 3.50 14.65
CA ASN A 214 4.13 3.06 16.05
C ASN A 214 5.18 1.96 16.26
N ASP A 215 5.31 1.06 15.29
CA ASP A 215 6.27 -0.06 15.35
C ASP A 215 7.73 0.39 15.23
N GLU A 216 7.98 1.63 14.76
CA GLU A 216 9.32 2.22 14.64
C GLU A 216 9.74 3.01 15.90
N VAL A 217 8.88 3.02 16.93
CA VAL A 217 9.13 3.73 18.19
C VAL A 217 9.16 2.74 19.34
N LYS A 218 10.27 2.72 20.07
CA LYS A 218 10.45 1.87 21.25
C LYS A 218 10.97 2.71 22.42
N ASP A 219 10.26 2.66 23.53
CA ASP A 219 10.61 3.39 24.76
C ASP A 219 10.81 4.92 24.53
N GLY A 220 10.02 5.52 23.62
CA GLY A 220 10.11 6.94 23.28
C GLY A 220 11.26 7.31 22.37
N LEU A 221 11.97 6.34 21.81
CA LEU A 221 13.09 6.51 20.89
C LEU A 221 12.77 5.85 19.54
N SER A 222 13.34 6.39 18.47
CA SER A 222 13.29 5.76 17.16
C SER A 222 14.12 4.47 17.15
N GLU A 223 13.58 3.39 16.59
CA GLU A 223 14.31 2.12 16.44
C GLU A 223 15.60 2.34 15.62
N ARG A 224 15.53 3.21 14.62
CA ARG A 224 16.67 3.61 13.82
C ARG A 224 17.34 4.85 14.43
N GLY A 225 18.57 4.71 14.87
CA GLY A 225 19.41 5.80 15.36
C GLY A 225 19.18 6.19 16.82
N GLY A 226 18.14 5.69 17.50
CA GLY A 226 17.89 5.95 18.92
C GLY A 226 17.57 7.41 19.25
N PHE A 227 16.97 8.16 18.32
CA PHE A 227 16.64 9.56 18.52
C PHE A 227 15.33 9.73 19.30
N PRO A 228 15.19 10.80 20.11
CA PRO A 228 13.92 11.10 20.78
C PRO A 228 12.76 11.27 19.80
N VAL A 229 11.60 10.75 20.19
CA VAL A 229 10.35 10.86 19.43
C VAL A 229 9.32 11.60 20.28
N GLU A 230 8.64 12.57 19.68
CA GLU A 230 7.59 13.35 20.32
C GLU A 230 6.24 13.19 19.60
N GLN A 231 5.15 13.31 20.37
CA GLN A 231 3.82 13.39 19.78
C GLN A 231 3.56 14.80 19.27
N LYS A 232 3.24 14.92 17.97
CA LYS A 232 3.00 16.21 17.33
C LYS A 232 1.71 16.18 16.52
N LEU A 233 0.90 17.23 16.61
CA LEU A 233 -0.30 17.35 15.79
C LEU A 233 0.09 17.90 14.41
N MET A 234 -0.12 17.10 13.38
CA MET A 234 0.24 17.45 12.01
C MET A 234 -0.87 17.09 11.02
N LYS A 235 -0.98 17.87 9.95
CA LYS A 235 -1.86 17.51 8.83
C LYS A 235 -1.33 16.28 8.12
N GLN A 236 -2.18 15.24 8.06
CA GLN A 236 -1.86 13.98 7.41
C GLN A 236 -2.96 13.58 6.44
N TRP A 237 -2.55 13.00 5.32
CA TRP A 237 -3.47 12.27 4.47
C TRP A 237 -3.85 10.94 5.13
N SER A 238 -5.13 10.68 5.20
CA SER A 238 -5.67 9.45 5.78
C SER A 238 -6.60 8.75 4.80
N LEU A 239 -6.70 7.42 4.92
CA LEU A 239 -7.66 6.61 4.19
C LEU A 239 -8.70 6.07 5.16
N ARG A 240 -10.00 6.17 4.81
CA ARG A 240 -11.11 5.70 5.63
C ARG A 240 -11.29 4.18 5.49
N ILE A 241 -10.26 3.43 5.89
CA ILE A 241 -10.23 1.96 5.78
C ILE A 241 -11.30 1.29 6.63
N THR A 242 -11.69 1.89 7.75
CA THR A 242 -12.73 1.38 8.67
C THR A 242 -14.10 1.27 8.01
N ALA A 243 -14.38 2.06 6.96
CA ALA A 243 -15.60 1.94 6.17
C ALA A 243 -15.77 0.56 5.50
N TYR A 244 -14.67 -0.17 5.31
CA TYR A 244 -14.65 -1.51 4.71
C TYR A 244 -14.50 -2.64 5.72
N ALA A 245 -14.43 -2.37 7.02
CA ALA A 245 -14.11 -3.36 8.05
C ALA A 245 -15.06 -4.57 8.03
N ASP A 246 -16.38 -4.32 8.02
CA ASP A 246 -17.38 -5.41 7.97
C ASP A 246 -17.30 -6.22 6.68
N ARG A 247 -17.06 -5.56 5.55
CA ARG A 247 -16.88 -6.22 4.24
C ARG A 247 -15.60 -7.05 4.19
N LEU A 248 -14.50 -6.57 4.77
CA LEU A 248 -13.26 -7.33 4.87
C LEU A 248 -13.43 -8.59 5.72
N ILE A 249 -14.10 -8.48 6.88
CA ILE A 249 -14.36 -9.64 7.75
C ILE A 249 -15.23 -10.67 7.03
N SER A 250 -16.35 -10.26 6.45
CA SER A 250 -17.25 -11.20 5.74
C SER A 250 -16.58 -11.79 4.50
N GLY A 251 -15.70 -11.05 3.83
CA GLY A 251 -14.93 -11.52 2.68
C GLY A 251 -13.97 -12.66 2.99
N LEU A 252 -13.50 -12.79 4.25
CA LEU A 252 -12.64 -13.92 4.65
C LEU A 252 -13.29 -15.28 4.51
N ASP A 253 -14.62 -15.35 4.55
CA ASP A 253 -15.36 -16.61 4.40
C ASP A 253 -15.36 -17.11 2.94
N THR A 254 -15.05 -16.22 1.98
CA THR A 254 -15.05 -16.51 0.54
C THR A 254 -13.68 -16.87 -0.03
N VAL A 255 -12.60 -16.71 0.73
CA VAL A 255 -11.23 -16.99 0.28
C VAL A 255 -10.77 -18.37 0.72
N ASP A 256 -10.02 -19.06 -0.15
CA ASP A 256 -9.41 -20.36 0.12
C ASP A 256 -8.07 -20.19 0.84
N TRP A 257 -8.14 -19.69 2.08
CA TRP A 257 -7.00 -19.51 2.98
C TRP A 257 -7.09 -20.45 4.16
N SER A 258 -5.95 -20.78 4.77
CA SER A 258 -5.93 -21.55 6.01
C SER A 258 -6.63 -20.79 7.16
N ASP A 259 -7.21 -21.54 8.11
CA ASP A 259 -7.89 -20.95 9.26
C ASP A 259 -6.99 -20.03 10.08
N SER A 260 -5.71 -20.38 10.22
CA SER A 260 -4.73 -19.57 10.93
C SER A 260 -4.51 -18.20 10.29
N ILE A 261 -4.46 -18.13 8.94
CA ILE A 261 -4.35 -16.85 8.24
C ILE A 261 -5.64 -16.04 8.39
N LYS A 262 -6.80 -16.67 8.25
CA LYS A 262 -8.10 -15.99 8.46
C LYS A 262 -8.22 -15.40 9.87
N GLU A 263 -7.77 -16.15 10.88
CA GLU A 263 -7.81 -15.67 12.27
C GLU A 263 -6.87 -14.47 12.50
N ILE A 264 -5.65 -14.52 11.96
CA ILE A 264 -4.72 -13.38 12.00
C ILE A 264 -5.35 -12.13 11.36
N GLN A 265 -6.02 -12.28 10.20
CA GLN A 265 -6.69 -11.16 9.54
C GLN A 265 -7.87 -10.63 10.35
N LYS A 266 -8.69 -11.49 10.95
CA LYS A 266 -9.80 -11.09 11.85
C LYS A 266 -9.29 -10.28 13.03
N ASN A 267 -8.22 -10.76 13.68
CA ASN A 267 -7.60 -10.09 14.81
C ASN A 267 -7.01 -8.71 14.42
N TRP A 268 -6.41 -8.61 13.23
CA TRP A 268 -5.90 -7.35 12.71
C TRP A 268 -7.02 -6.35 12.43
N ILE A 269 -8.15 -6.76 11.84
CA ILE A 269 -9.31 -5.90 11.59
C ILE A 269 -9.95 -5.46 12.90
N GLY A 270 -9.90 -6.31 13.93
CA GLY A 270 -10.20 -5.93 15.32
C GLY A 270 -11.67 -5.70 15.63
N LYS A 271 -12.60 -6.51 15.09
CA LYS A 271 -14.03 -6.43 15.45
C LYS A 271 -14.21 -6.87 16.91
N SER A 272 -14.46 -5.91 17.80
CA SER A 272 -14.78 -6.14 19.21
C SER A 272 -16.29 -6.02 19.45
N LYS A 273 -16.85 -6.95 20.23
CA LYS A 273 -18.20 -6.84 20.81
C LYS A 273 -18.02 -6.71 22.32
N GLY A 274 -18.19 -5.51 22.84
CA GLY A 274 -18.20 -5.26 24.27
C GLY A 274 -19.62 -5.18 24.82
N ALA A 275 -19.79 -5.43 26.12
CA ALA A 275 -20.97 -5.01 26.88
C ALA A 275 -20.66 -3.64 27.47
N SER A 276 -21.55 -2.68 27.30
CA SER A 276 -21.56 -1.39 27.99
C SER A 276 -22.29 -1.51 29.34
#